data_cd56e35c92edb85893651a355375aa19
#
_entry.id   cd56e35c92edb85893651a355375aa19
#
_cell.length_a   1.000
_cell.length_b   1.000
_cell.length_c   1.000
_cell.angle_alpha   90.00
_cell.angle_beta   90.00
_cell.angle_gamma   90.00
#
_symmetry.space_group_name_H-M   'P 1'
#
loop_
_entity.id
_entity.type
_entity.pdbx_description
1 polymer ?
#
loop_
_entity_poly.entity_id
_entity_poly.type
_entity_poly.pdbx_seq_one_letter_code
_entity_poly.pdbx_strand_id
1 'polypeptide(L)'
;MSKRFAEHNGLNLTKVNNDVLDMWRDKNVFWRSVQEREGCPQFVFFEGPPSANGHPGIHHVLARTIKDTFNRYKTMQGMQVKRKAGWDTHGLPVELGVEKELGITKADIDNKESAKYISTEDYNRKCRENVMKFTAEWRDLTERMGYFVDLDNPYITYDNKYIETLWWLLKQLYQKDLLYKGYTIQPYSPAAGTGLSSHELNQPGCYRDVKDTTCTALFRMKNPKPEMTGWGTPYFMAWTTTPWTLAANTALCVGPKIDYVAVETYNPYSAAKITVVLAEARLNAYLPAEGNITDGGEMPEYKKGEKFIPYRIVGRYKGTDLVGMEYEQLMPAIKPMGDAFRVIPGDYVTTEDGAGIVHIAPNFGADDAFVAKKAGIVPIVLIDKKGNERPVVDLQGKYFKVEDLDEEFVGHYVNVGEWNKFAGRYVKNAYDEKLTDKDETLDISICMDLKAQDKVFKIEKHTHNYPHCWRTDKPVLYYPLDSWFIRSTARKERMFEL
;
A
#
# COMPACT_ATOMS: atom_id res chain seq x y z
N MET A 1 64.58 -33.27 15.81
CA MET A 1 63.48 -33.31 14.81
C MET A 1 62.67 -32.05 15.01
N SER A 2 62.58 -31.15 14.04
CA SER A 2 61.68 -30.00 14.15
C SER A 2 60.24 -30.53 14.14
N LYS A 3 59.45 -30.14 15.17
CA LYS A 3 58.03 -30.51 15.21
C LYS A 3 57.37 -29.98 13.94
N ARG A 4 56.71 -30.83 13.16
CA ARG A 4 56.03 -30.47 11.91
C ARG A 4 54.84 -29.52 12.13
N PHE A 5 54.25 -29.58 13.33
CA PHE A 5 53.12 -28.76 13.71
C PHE A 5 53.38 -28.13 15.10
N ALA A 6 52.88 -26.92 15.29
CA ALA A 6 52.89 -26.25 16.57
C ALA A 6 51.93 -26.94 17.57
N GLU A 7 52.34 -27.04 18.85
CA GLU A 7 51.44 -27.48 19.92
C GLU A 7 50.67 -26.29 20.47
N HIS A 8 49.36 -26.43 20.62
CA HIS A 8 48.50 -25.41 21.16
C HIS A 8 47.84 -25.92 22.44
N ASN A 9 48.02 -25.19 23.55
CA ASN A 9 47.39 -25.47 24.86
C ASN A 9 46.00 -24.82 24.95
N GLY A 10 45.02 -25.34 24.21
CA GLY A 10 43.68 -24.84 24.17
C GLY A 10 43.37 -24.01 22.91
N LEU A 11 42.09 -23.77 22.67
CA LEU A 11 41.56 -22.99 21.54
C LEU A 11 41.19 -21.57 21.95
N ASN A 12 41.92 -20.60 21.41
CA ASN A 12 41.56 -19.18 21.52
C ASN A 12 41.16 -18.67 20.13
N LEU A 13 39.87 -18.67 19.86
CA LEU A 13 39.30 -18.31 18.55
C LEU A 13 39.63 -16.87 18.16
N THR A 14 39.62 -15.93 19.10
CA THR A 14 39.98 -14.54 18.83
C THR A 14 41.43 -14.39 18.37
N LYS A 15 42.34 -15.07 19.07
CA LYS A 15 43.76 -15.06 18.70
C LYS A 15 43.97 -15.71 17.31
N VAL A 16 43.37 -16.85 17.07
CA VAL A 16 43.46 -17.55 15.77
C VAL A 16 42.92 -16.65 14.64
N ASN A 17 41.78 -16.01 14.85
CA ASN A 17 41.21 -15.09 13.88
C ASN A 17 42.20 -13.96 13.53
N ASN A 18 42.75 -13.30 14.53
CA ASN A 18 43.69 -12.20 14.33
C ASN A 18 44.97 -12.68 13.61
N ASP A 19 45.56 -13.80 14.04
CA ASP A 19 46.76 -14.37 13.41
C ASP A 19 46.49 -14.70 11.92
N VAL A 20 45.29 -15.18 11.59
CA VAL A 20 44.87 -15.46 10.19
C VAL A 20 44.69 -14.19 9.39
N LEU A 21 44.01 -13.15 9.96
CA LEU A 21 43.82 -11.88 9.28
C LEU A 21 45.17 -11.19 8.97
N ASP A 22 46.10 -11.23 9.92
CA ASP A 22 47.46 -10.69 9.72
C ASP A 22 48.18 -11.45 8.60
N MET A 23 48.13 -12.79 8.61
CA MET A 23 48.68 -13.59 7.52
C MET A 23 48.06 -13.29 6.16
N TRP A 24 46.74 -13.03 6.12
CA TRP A 24 46.06 -12.70 4.87
C TRP A 24 46.51 -11.34 4.31
N ARG A 25 46.71 -10.36 5.19
CA ARG A 25 47.26 -9.06 4.81
C ARG A 25 48.68 -9.16 4.31
N ASP A 26 49.57 -9.80 5.09
CA ASP A 26 51.01 -9.96 4.74
C ASP A 26 51.21 -10.66 3.42
N LYS A 27 50.40 -11.70 3.13
CA LYS A 27 50.50 -12.49 1.90
C LYS A 27 49.59 -12.02 0.78
N ASN A 28 48.84 -10.94 0.99
CA ASN A 28 47.86 -10.39 0.02
C ASN A 28 46.92 -11.46 -0.54
N VAL A 29 46.38 -12.31 0.35
CA VAL A 29 45.67 -13.55 -0.04
C VAL A 29 44.45 -13.28 -0.90
N PHE A 30 43.70 -12.21 -0.60
CA PHE A 30 42.51 -11.84 -1.39
C PHE A 30 42.87 -11.57 -2.84
N TRP A 31 43.78 -10.63 -3.08
CA TRP A 31 44.16 -10.23 -4.45
C TRP A 31 44.87 -11.38 -5.18
N ARG A 32 45.71 -12.17 -4.50
CA ARG A 32 46.27 -13.36 -5.09
C ARG A 32 45.20 -14.35 -5.53
N SER A 33 44.15 -14.54 -4.75
CA SER A 33 43.05 -15.44 -5.12
C SER A 33 42.33 -15.02 -6.41
N VAL A 34 42.35 -13.73 -6.75
CA VAL A 34 41.81 -13.18 -7.99
C VAL A 34 42.81 -13.24 -9.14
N GLN A 35 44.07 -12.83 -8.88
CA GLN A 35 45.15 -12.75 -9.91
C GLN A 35 45.61 -14.10 -10.41
N GLU A 36 45.80 -15.09 -9.50
CA GLU A 36 46.20 -16.45 -9.85
C GLU A 36 45.16 -17.17 -10.73
N ARG A 37 43.97 -16.63 -10.89
CA ARG A 37 42.88 -17.13 -11.75
C ARG A 37 42.59 -16.25 -12.95
N GLU A 38 43.53 -15.41 -13.31
CA GLU A 38 43.44 -14.64 -14.54
C GLU A 38 43.34 -15.54 -15.76
N GLY A 39 42.36 -15.30 -16.64
CA GLY A 39 42.07 -16.17 -17.78
C GLY A 39 41.20 -17.41 -17.49
N CYS A 40 40.90 -17.71 -16.23
CA CYS A 40 39.95 -18.77 -15.87
C CYS A 40 38.50 -18.33 -16.12
N PRO A 41 37.53 -19.28 -16.17
CA PRO A 41 36.11 -18.95 -16.23
C PRO A 41 35.74 -18.01 -15.12
N GLN A 42 34.91 -16.96 -15.45
CA GLN A 42 34.51 -15.96 -14.50
C GLN A 42 33.21 -16.37 -13.80
N PHE A 43 33.12 -16.13 -12.49
CA PHE A 43 31.88 -16.09 -11.74
C PHE A 43 31.58 -14.62 -11.40
N VAL A 44 30.48 -14.14 -11.98
CA VAL A 44 30.09 -12.74 -11.80
C VAL A 44 29.29 -12.60 -10.52
N PHE A 45 29.77 -11.75 -9.61
CA PHE A 45 29.09 -11.45 -8.36
C PHE A 45 28.99 -9.94 -8.15
N PHE A 46 27.76 -9.47 -7.93
CA PHE A 46 27.47 -8.10 -7.57
C PHE A 46 27.07 -8.02 -6.09
N GLU A 47 27.79 -7.22 -5.31
CA GLU A 47 27.42 -6.95 -3.92
C GLU A 47 26.10 -6.16 -3.86
N GLY A 48 25.15 -6.61 -3.02
CA GLY A 48 24.02 -5.81 -2.60
C GLY A 48 24.49 -4.87 -1.48
N PRO A 49 24.74 -3.57 -1.77
CA PRO A 49 25.49 -2.70 -0.87
C PRO A 49 24.63 -2.30 0.32
N PRO A 50 25.21 -2.22 1.53
CA PRO A 50 24.50 -1.63 2.68
C PRO A 50 24.49 -0.11 2.59
N SER A 51 23.52 0.51 3.28
CA SER A 51 23.58 1.92 3.61
C SER A 51 24.41 2.10 4.89
N ALA A 52 25.38 3.02 4.89
CA ALA A 52 26.26 3.27 6.04
C ALA A 52 25.76 4.42 6.94
N ASN A 53 24.47 4.67 6.98
CA ASN A 53 23.80 5.65 7.85
C ASN A 53 23.48 5.13 9.25
N GLY A 54 23.79 3.86 9.55
CA GLY A 54 23.61 3.22 10.84
C GLY A 54 24.71 2.21 11.15
N HIS A 55 24.77 1.78 12.41
CA HIS A 55 25.73 0.76 12.87
C HIS A 55 25.42 -0.61 12.23
N PRO A 56 26.44 -1.42 11.89
CA PRO A 56 26.23 -2.77 11.41
C PRO A 56 25.66 -3.69 12.51
N GLY A 57 24.63 -4.47 12.17
CA GLY A 57 24.00 -5.45 13.09
C GLY A 57 24.34 -6.89 12.73
N ILE A 58 23.99 -7.82 13.63
CA ILE A 58 24.27 -9.26 13.46
C ILE A 58 23.64 -9.86 12.19
N HIS A 59 22.48 -9.40 11.77
CA HIS A 59 21.82 -9.83 10.55
C HIS A 59 22.64 -9.51 9.28
N HIS A 60 23.41 -8.42 9.31
CA HIS A 60 24.34 -8.11 8.22
C HIS A 60 25.51 -9.08 8.15
N VAL A 61 26.00 -9.56 9.31
CA VAL A 61 27.04 -10.58 9.36
C VAL A 61 26.57 -11.88 8.71
N LEU A 62 25.35 -12.34 9.03
CA LEU A 62 24.77 -13.55 8.45
C LEU A 62 24.69 -13.47 6.92
N ALA A 63 24.08 -12.40 6.39
CA ALA A 63 23.96 -12.22 4.95
C ALA A 63 25.31 -12.18 4.23
N ARG A 64 26.31 -11.49 4.79
CA ARG A 64 27.66 -11.39 4.25
C ARG A 64 28.41 -12.70 4.30
N THR A 65 28.26 -13.47 5.37
CA THR A 65 28.86 -14.81 5.49
C THR A 65 28.33 -15.76 4.40
N ILE A 66 27.03 -15.73 4.11
CA ILE A 66 26.43 -16.53 3.04
C ILE A 66 27.02 -16.13 1.68
N LYS A 67 27.06 -14.84 1.36
CA LYS A 67 27.64 -14.32 0.12
C LYS A 67 29.10 -14.76 -0.04
N ASP A 68 29.91 -14.58 0.99
CA ASP A 68 31.34 -14.95 0.98
C ASP A 68 31.53 -16.45 0.80
N THR A 69 30.70 -17.28 1.40
CA THR A 69 30.73 -18.75 1.24
C THR A 69 30.58 -19.15 -0.22
N PHE A 70 29.60 -18.60 -0.94
CA PHE A 70 29.42 -18.89 -2.36
C PHE A 70 30.62 -18.41 -3.20
N ASN A 71 31.10 -17.21 -2.94
CA ASN A 71 32.24 -16.64 -3.65
C ASN A 71 33.52 -17.45 -3.42
N ARG A 72 33.78 -17.89 -2.18
CA ARG A 72 34.93 -18.79 -1.86
C ARG A 72 34.78 -20.15 -2.52
N TYR A 73 33.60 -20.74 -2.49
CA TYR A 73 33.32 -22.01 -3.13
C TYR A 73 33.62 -21.94 -4.63
N LYS A 74 33.14 -20.89 -5.33
CA LYS A 74 33.45 -20.69 -6.76
C LYS A 74 34.95 -20.46 -7.02
N THR A 75 35.62 -19.74 -6.13
CA THR A 75 37.07 -19.56 -6.19
C THR A 75 37.80 -20.89 -6.04
N MET A 76 37.37 -21.77 -5.11
CA MET A 76 37.97 -23.11 -4.92
C MET A 76 37.71 -24.05 -6.12
N GLN A 77 36.61 -23.83 -6.86
CA GLN A 77 36.35 -24.53 -8.12
C GLN A 77 37.22 -24.04 -9.29
N GLY A 78 38.14 -23.10 -9.07
CA GLY A 78 39.04 -22.56 -10.08
C GLY A 78 38.50 -21.35 -10.86
N MET A 79 37.35 -20.80 -10.50
CA MET A 79 36.82 -19.64 -11.18
C MET A 79 37.46 -18.34 -10.69
N GLN A 80 37.62 -17.36 -11.58
CA GLN A 80 37.97 -16.00 -11.21
C GLN A 80 36.73 -15.27 -10.66
N VAL A 81 36.76 -14.89 -9.40
CA VAL A 81 35.67 -14.18 -8.73
C VAL A 81 36.12 -12.78 -8.31
N LYS A 82 35.86 -11.80 -9.15
CA LYS A 82 36.03 -10.38 -8.80
C LYS A 82 34.87 -9.92 -7.92
N ARG A 83 35.19 -9.34 -6.76
CA ARG A 83 34.21 -8.96 -5.74
C ARG A 83 34.44 -7.52 -5.38
N LYS A 84 33.51 -6.66 -5.70
CA LYS A 84 33.60 -5.21 -5.45
C LYS A 84 32.63 -4.83 -4.33
N ALA A 85 33.13 -4.14 -3.30
CA ALA A 85 32.25 -3.56 -2.28
C ALA A 85 31.41 -2.42 -2.86
N GLY A 86 30.38 -2.00 -2.16
CA GLY A 86 29.54 -0.89 -2.54
C GLY A 86 28.85 -0.25 -1.35
N TRP A 87 28.34 0.98 -1.57
CA TRP A 87 27.53 1.73 -0.64
C TRP A 87 26.26 2.19 -1.30
N ASP A 88 25.11 1.81 -0.69
CA ASP A 88 23.80 2.37 -1.03
C ASP A 88 23.63 3.71 -0.32
N THR A 89 23.51 4.76 -1.09
CA THR A 89 23.55 6.14 -0.57
C THR A 89 22.27 6.92 -0.84
N HIS A 90 21.19 6.24 -1.23
CA HIS A 90 19.92 6.84 -1.58
C HIS A 90 18.77 6.32 -0.73
N GLY A 91 17.64 7.01 -0.84
CA GLY A 91 16.34 6.55 -0.40
C GLY A 91 15.95 6.94 1.02
N LEU A 92 14.77 6.48 1.36
CA LEU A 92 14.02 6.84 2.57
C LEU A 92 14.80 6.70 3.90
N PRO A 93 15.66 5.67 4.11
CA PRO A 93 16.40 5.57 5.38
C PRO A 93 17.32 6.76 5.65
N VAL A 94 17.96 7.26 4.58
CA VAL A 94 18.88 8.42 4.69
C VAL A 94 18.07 9.69 4.90
N GLU A 95 17.01 9.88 4.11
CA GLU A 95 16.13 11.04 4.17
C GLU A 95 15.49 11.19 5.56
N LEU A 96 14.82 10.16 6.07
CA LEU A 96 14.19 10.20 7.40
C LEU A 96 15.21 10.42 8.53
N GLY A 97 16.43 9.89 8.39
CA GLY A 97 17.52 10.12 9.34
C GLY A 97 17.89 11.60 9.42
N VAL A 98 18.02 12.25 8.26
CA VAL A 98 18.36 13.68 8.16
C VAL A 98 17.18 14.57 8.58
N GLU A 99 15.96 14.25 8.16
CA GLU A 99 14.74 14.96 8.58
C GLU A 99 14.60 14.97 10.11
N LYS A 100 14.83 13.82 10.74
CA LYS A 100 14.81 13.68 12.21
C LYS A 100 15.93 14.49 12.89
N GLU A 101 17.15 14.44 12.33
CA GLU A 101 18.31 15.21 12.84
C GLU A 101 18.06 16.71 12.80
N LEU A 102 17.49 17.20 11.68
CA LEU A 102 17.19 18.62 11.45
C LEU A 102 15.86 19.08 12.07
N GLY A 103 15.00 18.17 12.49
CA GLY A 103 13.66 18.46 13.00
C GLY A 103 12.72 19.04 11.93
N ILE A 104 12.87 18.62 10.68
CA ILE A 104 12.11 19.05 9.50
C ILE A 104 11.27 17.91 8.94
N THR A 105 10.42 18.24 7.97
CA THR A 105 9.67 17.29 7.15
C THR A 105 9.92 17.56 5.67
N LYS A 106 9.51 16.66 4.78
CA LYS A 106 9.59 16.87 3.33
C LYS A 106 8.85 18.13 2.85
N ALA A 107 7.84 18.57 3.58
CA ALA A 107 7.08 19.78 3.26
C ALA A 107 7.88 21.09 3.50
N ASP A 108 8.98 21.01 4.23
CA ASP A 108 9.85 22.16 4.54
C ASP A 108 10.94 22.38 3.46
N ILE A 109 11.22 21.35 2.64
CA ILE A 109 12.26 21.37 1.60
C ILE A 109 11.81 22.27 0.44
N ASP A 110 12.61 23.29 0.09
CA ASP A 110 12.33 24.34 -0.89
C ASP A 110 11.00 25.11 -0.67
N ASN A 111 10.38 24.97 0.47
CA ASN A 111 9.17 25.68 0.83
C ASN A 111 9.51 26.98 1.58
N LYS A 112 9.59 28.09 0.85
CA LYS A 112 9.94 29.41 1.40
C LYS A 112 8.95 29.96 2.42
N GLU A 113 7.76 29.39 2.50
CA GLU A 113 6.73 29.76 3.48
C GLU A 113 6.89 29.00 4.81
N SER A 114 7.70 27.94 4.81
CA SER A 114 7.96 27.18 6.04
C SER A 114 8.94 27.92 6.95
N ALA A 115 8.62 27.96 8.24
CA ALA A 115 9.54 28.46 9.28
C ALA A 115 10.80 27.58 9.43
N LYS A 116 10.79 26.38 8.87
CA LYS A 116 11.89 25.41 8.88
C LYS A 116 12.49 25.20 7.50
N TYR A 117 12.39 26.21 6.64
CA TYR A 117 12.90 26.15 5.27
C TYR A 117 14.35 25.63 5.19
N ILE A 118 14.57 24.71 4.28
CA ILE A 118 15.90 24.25 3.86
C ILE A 118 15.92 24.14 2.33
N SER A 119 17.03 24.57 1.69
CA SER A 119 17.18 24.38 0.25
C SER A 119 17.40 22.90 -0.09
N THR A 120 16.97 22.46 -1.27
CA THR A 120 17.28 21.11 -1.79
C THR A 120 18.79 20.85 -1.80
N GLU A 121 19.61 21.86 -2.12
CA GLU A 121 21.08 21.73 -2.13
C GLU A 121 21.64 21.41 -0.74
N ASP A 122 21.24 22.18 0.29
CA ASP A 122 21.67 21.98 1.66
C ASP A 122 21.15 20.64 2.22
N TYR A 123 19.92 20.29 1.92
CA TYR A 123 19.35 19.00 2.30
C TYR A 123 20.14 17.84 1.69
N ASN A 124 20.42 17.86 0.38
CA ASN A 124 21.21 16.83 -0.30
C ASN A 124 22.64 16.76 0.26
N ARG A 125 23.26 17.90 0.60
CA ARG A 125 24.57 17.92 1.24
C ARG A 125 24.53 17.19 2.58
N LYS A 126 23.51 17.45 3.40
CA LYS A 126 23.31 16.77 4.69
C LYS A 126 23.06 15.25 4.53
N CYS A 127 22.31 14.85 3.52
CA CYS A 127 22.11 13.43 3.19
C CYS A 127 23.43 12.74 2.83
N ARG A 128 24.30 13.40 2.02
CA ARG A 128 25.62 12.87 1.65
C ARG A 128 26.56 12.75 2.86
N GLU A 129 26.54 13.71 3.77
CA GLU A 129 27.31 13.67 5.01
C GLU A 129 26.85 12.53 5.92
N ASN A 130 25.53 12.38 6.09
CA ASN A 130 24.94 11.40 7.00
C ASN A 130 25.14 9.96 6.52
N VAL A 131 24.93 9.69 5.22
CA VAL A 131 24.92 8.32 4.70
C VAL A 131 26.27 7.62 4.76
N MET A 132 27.38 8.36 4.83
CA MET A 132 28.74 7.81 4.91
C MET A 132 29.30 7.77 6.33
N LYS A 133 28.51 8.18 7.32
CA LYS A 133 28.96 8.39 8.71
C LYS A 133 29.60 7.16 9.35
N PHE A 134 29.10 5.97 9.08
CA PHE A 134 29.54 4.74 9.72
C PHE A 134 30.39 3.82 8.83
N THR A 135 30.90 4.31 7.69
CA THR A 135 31.67 3.49 6.72
C THR A 135 32.92 2.85 7.34
N ALA A 136 33.58 3.54 8.29
CA ALA A 136 34.74 3.00 9.00
C ALA A 136 34.40 1.77 9.84
N GLU A 137 33.27 1.80 10.56
CA GLU A 137 32.79 0.67 11.38
C GLU A 137 32.39 -0.52 10.49
N TRP A 138 31.73 -0.23 9.38
CA TRP A 138 31.36 -1.27 8.39
C TRP A 138 32.59 -1.92 7.76
N ARG A 139 33.64 -1.14 7.48
CA ARG A 139 34.91 -1.65 6.98
C ARG A 139 35.58 -2.56 8.01
N ASP A 140 35.72 -2.10 9.25
CA ASP A 140 36.31 -2.89 10.35
C ASP A 140 35.55 -4.21 10.57
N LEU A 141 34.21 -4.18 10.62
CA LEU A 141 33.42 -5.40 10.74
C LEU A 141 33.65 -6.34 9.56
N THR A 142 33.66 -5.83 8.33
CA THR A 142 33.86 -6.63 7.10
C THR A 142 35.22 -7.33 7.11
N GLU A 143 36.27 -6.63 7.54
CA GLU A 143 37.63 -7.20 7.68
C GLU A 143 37.67 -8.23 8.81
N ARG A 144 37.11 -7.93 9.99
CA ARG A 144 37.12 -8.84 11.15
C ARG A 144 36.37 -10.13 10.92
N MET A 145 35.26 -10.11 10.19
CA MET A 145 34.55 -11.34 9.85
C MET A 145 35.23 -12.14 8.72
N GLY A 146 36.28 -11.59 8.11
CA GLY A 146 37.03 -12.23 7.04
C GLY A 146 36.32 -12.27 5.70
N TYR A 147 35.40 -11.35 5.43
CA TYR A 147 34.72 -11.26 4.16
C TYR A 147 35.65 -10.78 3.06
N PHE A 148 35.89 -11.63 2.05
CA PHE A 148 36.76 -11.31 0.92
C PHE A 148 36.03 -10.45 -0.10
N VAL A 149 36.27 -9.12 -0.04
CA VAL A 149 35.67 -8.15 -0.94
C VAL A 149 36.63 -6.94 -1.08
N ASP A 150 36.67 -6.33 -2.27
CA ASP A 150 37.47 -5.12 -2.54
C ASP A 150 36.81 -3.90 -1.88
N LEU A 151 37.33 -3.55 -0.70
CA LEU A 151 36.89 -2.38 0.08
C LEU A 151 37.63 -1.08 -0.33
N ASP A 152 38.69 -1.17 -1.13
CA ASP A 152 39.52 -0.01 -1.52
C ASP A 152 38.94 0.71 -2.74
N ASN A 153 38.19 -0.02 -3.58
CA ASN A 153 37.55 0.52 -4.76
C ASN A 153 36.04 0.24 -4.76
N PRO A 154 35.29 0.66 -3.73
CA PRO A 154 33.85 0.44 -3.69
C PRO A 154 33.14 1.25 -4.78
N TYR A 155 31.99 0.78 -5.25
CA TYR A 155 31.09 1.66 -5.96
C TYR A 155 30.16 2.38 -4.96
N ILE A 156 29.85 3.63 -5.26
CA ILE A 156 28.99 4.49 -4.43
C ILE A 156 27.85 4.96 -5.30
N THR A 157 26.61 4.70 -4.90
CA THR A 157 25.46 4.92 -5.78
C THR A 157 25.21 6.40 -6.10
N TYR A 158 25.71 7.36 -5.31
CA TYR A 158 25.65 8.79 -5.64
C TYR A 158 26.80 9.29 -6.54
N ASP A 159 27.79 8.45 -6.85
CA ASP A 159 28.89 8.87 -7.74
C ASP A 159 28.40 9.05 -9.18
N ASN A 160 28.90 10.11 -9.83
CA ASN A 160 28.52 10.45 -11.19
C ASN A 160 28.69 9.27 -12.17
N LYS A 161 29.78 8.52 -12.07
CA LYS A 161 30.01 7.34 -12.93
C LYS A 161 28.93 6.28 -12.78
N TYR A 162 28.45 6.04 -11.55
CA TYR A 162 27.36 5.11 -11.29
C TYR A 162 26.07 5.65 -11.88
N ILE A 163 25.73 6.91 -11.59
CA ILE A 163 24.50 7.56 -12.06
C ILE A 163 24.46 7.62 -13.60
N GLU A 164 25.56 8.00 -14.25
CA GLU A 164 25.65 8.06 -15.73
C GLU A 164 25.43 6.67 -16.35
N THR A 165 26.03 5.63 -15.77
CA THR A 165 25.85 4.25 -16.23
C THR A 165 24.39 3.81 -16.09
N LEU A 166 23.76 4.09 -14.94
CA LEU A 166 22.36 3.79 -14.70
C LEU A 166 21.45 4.52 -15.69
N TRP A 167 21.68 5.80 -15.94
CA TRP A 167 20.91 6.58 -16.91
C TRP A 167 21.09 6.09 -18.33
N TRP A 168 22.29 5.64 -18.69
CA TRP A 168 22.52 5.00 -19.98
C TRP A 168 21.69 3.72 -20.13
N LEU A 169 21.62 2.88 -19.10
CA LEU A 169 20.79 1.66 -19.08
C LEU A 169 19.29 2.01 -19.21
N LEU A 170 18.80 2.98 -18.44
CA LEU A 170 17.41 3.45 -18.52
C LEU A 170 17.09 4.00 -19.92
N LYS A 171 18.02 4.74 -20.55
CA LYS A 171 17.89 5.20 -21.92
C LYS A 171 17.74 4.04 -22.92
N GLN A 172 18.53 2.95 -22.74
CA GLN A 172 18.39 1.75 -23.58
C GLN A 172 16.98 1.12 -23.44
N LEU A 173 16.46 1.06 -22.22
CA LEU A 173 15.10 0.54 -21.98
C LEU A 173 14.04 1.44 -22.60
N TYR A 174 14.18 2.76 -22.47
CA TYR A 174 13.29 3.74 -23.06
C TYR A 174 13.28 3.64 -24.60
N GLN A 175 14.44 3.55 -25.24
CA GLN A 175 14.57 3.40 -26.70
C GLN A 175 13.97 2.09 -27.23
N LYS A 176 13.84 1.07 -26.39
CA LYS A 176 13.19 -0.21 -26.70
C LYS A 176 11.70 -0.24 -26.35
N ASP A 177 11.11 0.90 -26.00
CA ASP A 177 9.71 1.02 -25.52
C ASP A 177 9.40 0.11 -24.32
N LEU A 178 10.41 -0.14 -23.48
CA LEU A 178 10.24 -0.93 -22.26
C LEU A 178 10.09 -0.06 -21.00
N LEU A 179 10.61 1.15 -20.99
CA LEU A 179 10.45 2.13 -19.91
C LEU A 179 9.36 3.13 -20.28
N TYR A 180 8.36 3.27 -19.41
CA TYR A 180 7.23 4.18 -19.64
C TYR A 180 6.74 4.80 -18.34
N LYS A 181 6.15 6.00 -18.43
CA LYS A 181 5.46 6.65 -17.32
C LYS A 181 4.02 6.15 -17.26
N GLY A 182 3.54 5.90 -16.06
CA GLY A 182 2.17 5.49 -15.79
C GLY A 182 1.82 5.71 -14.33
N TYR A 183 0.64 5.25 -13.92
CA TYR A 183 0.26 5.22 -12.51
C TYR A 183 -0.33 3.86 -12.15
N THR A 184 -0.25 3.52 -10.89
CA THR A 184 -0.94 2.35 -10.31
C THR A 184 -1.37 2.67 -8.89
N ILE A 185 -2.37 1.94 -8.41
CA ILE A 185 -2.74 1.97 -7.01
C ILE A 185 -1.70 1.16 -6.24
N GLN A 186 -1.01 1.80 -5.32
CA GLN A 186 0.05 1.18 -4.54
C GLN A 186 -0.01 1.63 -3.08
N PRO A 187 0.56 0.85 -2.16
CA PRO A 187 0.67 1.26 -0.76
C PRO A 187 1.46 2.55 -0.65
N TYR A 188 0.91 3.51 0.07
CA TYR A 188 1.51 4.83 0.28
C TYR A 188 1.47 5.18 1.77
N SER A 189 2.56 5.70 2.31
CA SER A 189 2.64 6.21 3.67
C SER A 189 2.57 7.75 3.66
N PRO A 190 1.47 8.38 4.07
CA PRO A 190 1.38 9.83 4.20
C PRO A 190 2.45 10.39 5.15
N ALA A 191 2.74 9.69 6.25
CA ALA A 191 3.72 10.12 7.24
C ALA A 191 5.18 10.05 6.74
N ALA A 192 5.49 9.12 5.82
CA ALA A 192 6.81 9.02 5.19
C ALA A 192 6.87 9.78 3.85
N GLY A 193 5.72 10.19 3.28
CA GLY A 193 5.62 10.88 2.01
C GLY A 193 6.07 10.04 0.80
N THR A 194 5.91 8.72 0.86
CA THR A 194 6.40 7.83 -0.20
C THR A 194 5.55 6.56 -0.34
N GLY A 195 5.59 5.95 -1.55
CA GLY A 195 5.08 4.61 -1.78
C GLY A 195 5.92 3.56 -1.07
N LEU A 196 5.30 2.43 -0.77
CA LEU A 196 5.93 1.27 -0.13
C LEU A 196 5.91 0.08 -1.07
N SER A 197 6.99 -0.68 -1.11
CA SER A 197 7.07 -1.94 -1.83
C SER A 197 6.35 -3.07 -1.10
N SER A 198 6.00 -4.13 -1.83
CA SER A 198 5.45 -5.35 -1.23
C SER A 198 6.39 -5.95 -0.17
N HIS A 199 7.71 -5.84 -0.37
CA HIS A 199 8.71 -6.30 0.58
C HIS A 199 8.65 -5.50 1.90
N GLU A 200 8.45 -4.19 1.84
CA GLU A 200 8.31 -3.35 3.02
C GLU A 200 7.02 -3.64 3.80
N LEU A 201 5.93 -3.97 3.11
CA LEU A 201 4.69 -4.41 3.76
C LEU A 201 4.80 -5.80 4.40
N ASN A 202 5.72 -6.65 3.93
CA ASN A 202 5.95 -7.98 4.50
C ASN A 202 6.91 -7.97 5.71
N GLN A 203 7.36 -6.80 6.17
CA GLN A 203 8.16 -6.73 7.39
C GLN A 203 7.34 -7.15 8.61
N PRO A 204 7.96 -7.85 9.59
CA PRO A 204 7.27 -8.25 10.82
C PRO A 204 6.65 -7.04 11.52
N GLY A 205 5.37 -7.16 11.91
CA GLY A 205 4.63 -6.12 12.62
C GLY A 205 4.05 -5.00 11.73
N CYS A 206 4.21 -5.08 10.39
CA CYS A 206 3.53 -4.15 9.48
C CYS A 206 2.02 -4.31 9.51
N TYR A 207 1.53 -5.53 9.53
CA TYR A 207 0.10 -5.80 9.67
C TYR A 207 -0.26 -5.97 11.13
N ARG A 208 -1.30 -5.26 11.56
CA ARG A 208 -1.79 -5.27 12.96
C ARG A 208 -3.29 -5.30 12.98
N ASP A 209 -3.83 -5.91 14.02
CA ASP A 209 -5.26 -5.85 14.30
C ASP A 209 -5.62 -4.43 14.77
N VAL A 210 -6.52 -3.80 14.04
CA VAL A 210 -7.10 -2.50 14.36
C VAL A 210 -8.60 -2.62 14.52
N LYS A 211 -9.19 -1.82 15.40
CA LYS A 211 -10.63 -1.79 15.64
C LYS A 211 -11.24 -0.54 15.03
N ASP A 212 -11.63 -0.64 13.77
CA ASP A 212 -12.22 0.45 13.00
C ASP A 212 -13.76 0.46 13.06
N THR A 213 -14.35 1.62 12.73
CA THR A 213 -15.79 1.73 12.48
C THR A 213 -16.09 1.24 11.08
N THR A 214 -17.04 0.32 10.96
CA THR A 214 -17.50 -0.21 9.67
C THR A 214 -18.91 0.22 9.38
N CYS A 215 -19.26 0.28 8.11
CA CYS A 215 -20.57 0.70 7.61
C CYS A 215 -21.13 -0.32 6.63
N THR A 216 -22.38 -0.73 6.85
CA THR A 216 -23.19 -1.37 5.82
C THR A 216 -24.11 -0.30 5.23
N ALA A 217 -23.73 0.22 4.07
CA ALA A 217 -24.42 1.29 3.39
C ALA A 217 -25.53 0.77 2.46
N LEU A 218 -26.57 1.61 2.26
CA LEU A 218 -27.73 1.35 1.43
C LEU A 218 -27.66 2.19 0.15
N PHE A 219 -27.44 1.54 -0.99
CA PHE A 219 -27.34 2.17 -2.30
C PHE A 219 -28.67 2.05 -3.03
N ARG A 220 -29.41 3.15 -3.16
CA ARG A 220 -30.76 3.17 -3.75
C ARG A 220 -30.71 2.77 -5.23
N MET A 221 -31.53 1.77 -5.60
CA MET A 221 -31.65 1.32 -6.97
C MET A 221 -32.41 2.35 -7.83
N LYS A 222 -31.95 2.59 -9.04
CA LYS A 222 -32.67 3.42 -10.04
C LYS A 222 -33.73 2.62 -10.79
N ASN A 223 -33.35 1.42 -11.25
CA ASN A 223 -34.18 0.56 -12.06
C ASN A 223 -34.32 -0.82 -11.38
N PRO A 224 -35.05 -0.93 -10.25
CA PRO A 224 -35.24 -2.17 -9.54
C PRO A 224 -36.11 -3.13 -10.35
N LYS A 225 -35.97 -4.43 -10.11
CA LYS A 225 -36.87 -5.44 -10.68
C LYS A 225 -38.26 -5.32 -10.04
N PRO A 226 -39.35 -5.70 -10.75
CA PRO A 226 -40.74 -5.51 -10.30
C PRO A 226 -41.00 -6.05 -8.88
N GLU A 227 -40.46 -7.23 -8.58
CA GLU A 227 -40.64 -7.89 -7.29
C GLU A 227 -39.94 -7.19 -6.11
N MET A 228 -39.02 -6.27 -6.40
CA MET A 228 -38.32 -5.47 -5.40
C MET A 228 -39.06 -4.18 -5.01
N THR A 229 -40.16 -3.86 -5.67
CA THR A 229 -40.87 -2.57 -5.51
C THR A 229 -42.14 -2.65 -4.67
N GLY A 230 -42.53 -3.85 -4.24
CA GLY A 230 -43.83 -4.10 -3.58
C GLY A 230 -43.95 -3.62 -2.14
N TRP A 231 -42.84 -3.36 -1.46
CA TRP A 231 -42.83 -3.08 -0.01
C TRP A 231 -42.29 -1.69 0.38
N GLY A 232 -41.11 -1.34 -0.09
CA GLY A 232 -40.44 -0.10 0.29
C GLY A 232 -39.35 0.28 -0.71
N THR A 233 -38.52 1.25 -0.37
CA THR A 233 -37.44 1.69 -1.26
C THR A 233 -36.40 0.57 -1.44
N PRO A 234 -36.07 0.18 -2.69
CA PRO A 234 -35.11 -0.87 -2.96
C PRO A 234 -33.66 -0.37 -2.91
N TYR A 235 -32.79 -1.16 -2.27
CA TYR A 235 -31.38 -0.86 -2.07
C TYR A 235 -30.51 -2.09 -2.31
N PHE A 236 -29.28 -1.84 -2.79
CA PHE A 236 -28.17 -2.77 -2.59
C PHE A 236 -27.51 -2.53 -1.24
N MET A 237 -27.12 -3.58 -0.53
CA MET A 237 -26.35 -3.50 0.70
C MET A 237 -24.87 -3.75 0.40
N ALA A 238 -24.00 -2.82 0.71
CA ALA A 238 -22.57 -3.05 0.65
C ALA A 238 -21.89 -2.64 1.96
N TRP A 239 -20.93 -3.44 2.38
CA TRP A 239 -20.19 -3.25 3.63
C TRP A 239 -18.78 -2.77 3.36
N THR A 240 -18.26 -1.91 4.25
CA THR A 240 -16.89 -1.41 4.18
C THR A 240 -16.27 -1.25 5.56
N THR A 241 -14.96 -1.53 5.68
CA THR A 241 -14.12 -1.22 6.85
C THR A 241 -13.52 0.19 6.78
N THR A 242 -13.71 0.89 5.67
CA THR A 242 -13.15 2.21 5.41
C THR A 242 -14.24 3.17 4.91
N PRO A 243 -15.18 3.62 5.76
CA PRO A 243 -16.30 4.48 5.36
C PRO A 243 -15.86 5.76 4.62
N TRP A 244 -14.66 6.27 4.89
CA TRP A 244 -14.11 7.42 4.19
C TRP A 244 -13.97 7.20 2.67
N THR A 245 -13.86 5.96 2.18
CA THR A 245 -13.80 5.69 0.74
C THR A 245 -15.17 5.75 0.04
N LEU A 246 -16.28 5.80 0.80
CA LEU A 246 -17.63 5.88 0.23
C LEU A 246 -17.87 7.15 -0.60
N ALA A 247 -17.18 8.24 -0.30
CA ALA A 247 -17.22 9.48 -1.11
C ALA A 247 -16.62 9.29 -2.52
N ALA A 248 -15.78 8.27 -2.70
CA ALA A 248 -15.16 7.91 -3.98
C ALA A 248 -15.80 6.67 -4.62
N ASN A 249 -16.95 6.21 -4.13
CA ASN A 249 -17.68 5.09 -4.72
C ASN A 249 -18.11 5.40 -6.15
N THR A 250 -17.88 4.47 -7.09
CA THR A 250 -18.32 4.58 -8.48
C THR A 250 -18.98 3.33 -9.03
N ALA A 251 -18.85 2.18 -8.34
CA ALA A 251 -19.53 0.95 -8.70
C ALA A 251 -19.84 0.08 -7.47
N LEU A 252 -20.69 -0.90 -7.65
CA LEU A 252 -20.88 -2.03 -6.74
C LEU A 252 -20.44 -3.30 -7.45
N CYS A 253 -19.71 -4.18 -6.77
CA CYS A 253 -19.19 -5.41 -7.35
C CYS A 253 -19.88 -6.65 -6.74
N VAL A 254 -20.33 -7.54 -7.59
CA VAL A 254 -20.97 -8.81 -7.21
C VAL A 254 -20.18 -10.01 -7.74
N GLY A 255 -20.16 -11.10 -6.99
CA GLY A 255 -19.60 -12.36 -7.45
C GLY A 255 -20.54 -13.04 -8.46
N PRO A 256 -20.14 -13.27 -9.73
CA PRO A 256 -21.05 -13.79 -10.76
C PRO A 256 -21.76 -15.11 -10.39
N LYS A 257 -21.09 -15.94 -9.59
CA LYS A 257 -21.57 -17.27 -9.16
C LYS A 257 -22.25 -17.28 -7.79
N ILE A 258 -22.23 -16.17 -7.06
CA ILE A 258 -22.82 -16.05 -5.73
C ILE A 258 -24.33 -15.91 -5.86
N ASP A 259 -25.05 -16.54 -4.93
CA ASP A 259 -26.50 -16.42 -4.77
C ASP A 259 -26.84 -15.18 -3.93
N TYR A 260 -27.76 -14.37 -4.44
CA TYR A 260 -28.26 -13.16 -3.80
C TYR A 260 -29.75 -13.23 -3.58
N VAL A 261 -30.23 -12.59 -2.52
CA VAL A 261 -31.65 -12.49 -2.19
C VAL A 261 -32.11 -11.04 -2.14
N ALA A 262 -33.31 -10.78 -2.64
CA ALA A 262 -34.05 -9.57 -2.37
C ALA A 262 -34.97 -9.80 -1.18
N VAL A 263 -34.92 -8.93 -0.19
CA VAL A 263 -35.54 -9.09 1.10
C VAL A 263 -36.34 -7.83 1.46
N GLU A 264 -37.64 -7.95 1.60
CA GLU A 264 -38.49 -6.94 2.22
C GLU A 264 -38.25 -6.90 3.73
N THR A 265 -37.98 -5.75 4.29
CA THR A 265 -37.66 -5.56 5.71
C THR A 265 -37.79 -4.10 6.13
N TYR A 266 -37.20 -3.74 7.25
CA TYR A 266 -37.16 -2.37 7.79
C TYR A 266 -35.74 -1.90 8.02
N ASN A 267 -35.53 -0.60 7.87
CA ASN A 267 -34.29 0.03 8.31
C ASN A 267 -34.19 -0.03 9.85
N PRO A 268 -33.12 -0.58 10.43
CA PRO A 268 -33.00 -0.74 11.89
C PRO A 268 -33.05 0.57 12.68
N TYR A 269 -32.67 1.68 12.05
CA TYR A 269 -32.54 2.98 12.70
C TYR A 269 -33.78 3.86 12.60
N SER A 270 -34.50 3.80 11.50
CA SER A 270 -35.68 4.65 11.25
C SER A 270 -36.99 3.89 11.24
N ALA A 271 -36.98 2.57 11.19
CA ALA A 271 -38.12 1.71 10.94
C ALA A 271 -38.81 1.96 9.58
N ALA A 272 -38.14 2.64 8.64
CA ALA A 272 -38.65 2.82 7.29
C ALA A 272 -38.71 1.45 6.55
N LYS A 273 -39.76 1.23 5.77
CA LYS A 273 -39.91 0.04 4.90
C LYS A 273 -38.88 0.11 3.77
N ILE A 274 -38.09 -0.95 3.62
CA ILE A 274 -37.06 -1.09 2.60
C ILE A 274 -37.07 -2.49 2.00
N THR A 275 -36.60 -2.60 0.75
CA THR A 275 -36.20 -3.87 0.16
C THR A 275 -34.71 -3.87 -0.06
N VAL A 276 -34.00 -4.87 0.46
CA VAL A 276 -32.53 -4.92 0.39
C VAL A 276 -32.06 -6.15 -0.39
N VAL A 277 -30.98 -5.98 -1.18
CA VAL A 277 -30.30 -7.06 -1.86
C VAL A 277 -28.94 -7.30 -1.22
N LEU A 278 -28.69 -8.56 -0.83
CA LEU A 278 -27.44 -9.04 -0.25
C LEU A 278 -27.20 -10.51 -0.62
N ALA A 279 -26.00 -11.03 -0.40
CA ALA A 279 -25.73 -12.45 -0.61
C ALA A 279 -26.57 -13.33 0.34
N GLU A 280 -27.19 -14.38 -0.19
CA GLU A 280 -28.04 -15.29 0.60
C GLU A 280 -27.28 -15.92 1.78
N ALA A 281 -26.02 -16.28 1.57
CA ALA A 281 -25.14 -16.81 2.63
C ALA A 281 -24.89 -15.80 3.79
N ARG A 282 -25.14 -14.50 3.56
CA ARG A 282 -24.94 -13.44 4.57
C ARG A 282 -26.25 -13.01 5.23
N LEU A 283 -27.40 -13.51 4.76
CA LEU A 283 -28.71 -13.08 5.24
C LEU A 283 -28.82 -13.18 6.77
N ASN A 284 -28.46 -14.31 7.34
CA ASN A 284 -28.59 -14.54 8.79
C ASN A 284 -27.69 -13.66 9.66
N ALA A 285 -26.61 -13.08 9.11
CA ALA A 285 -25.74 -12.14 9.82
C ALA A 285 -26.36 -10.74 9.98
N TYR A 286 -27.32 -10.41 9.14
CA TYR A 286 -28.04 -9.12 9.15
C TYR A 286 -29.47 -9.26 9.65
N LEU A 287 -30.15 -10.33 9.25
CA LEU A 287 -31.55 -10.62 9.51
C LEU A 287 -31.66 -12.09 9.99
N PRO A 288 -31.59 -12.31 11.32
CA PRO A 288 -31.66 -13.62 11.90
C PRO A 288 -32.96 -14.36 11.55
N ALA A 289 -32.90 -15.68 11.47
CA ALA A 289 -34.03 -16.56 11.04
C ALA A 289 -35.30 -16.36 11.85
N GLU A 290 -35.19 -15.95 13.11
CA GLU A 290 -36.33 -15.65 13.99
C GLU A 290 -37.21 -14.48 13.49
N GLY A 291 -36.68 -13.61 12.63
CA GLY A 291 -37.43 -12.52 11.98
C GLY A 291 -38.09 -12.94 10.67
N ASN A 292 -37.83 -14.16 10.17
CA ASN A 292 -38.36 -14.61 8.89
C ASN A 292 -39.87 -14.81 8.91
N ILE A 293 -40.57 -14.16 7.99
CA ILE A 293 -41.99 -14.33 7.75
C ILE A 293 -42.16 -15.31 6.59
N THR A 294 -42.81 -16.41 6.85
CA THR A 294 -43.12 -17.44 5.83
C THR A 294 -44.06 -16.91 4.74
N ASP A 295 -44.03 -17.51 3.55
CA ASP A 295 -44.83 -17.09 2.39
C ASP A 295 -46.34 -16.96 2.75
N GLY A 296 -46.92 -15.81 2.40
CA GLY A 296 -48.32 -15.46 2.63
C GLY A 296 -48.64 -14.85 4.01
N GLY A 297 -47.67 -14.76 4.94
CA GLY A 297 -47.85 -14.07 6.22
C GLY A 297 -47.88 -12.54 6.07
N GLU A 298 -48.68 -11.86 6.91
CA GLU A 298 -48.58 -10.38 7.02
C GLU A 298 -47.27 -9.98 7.66
N MET A 299 -46.60 -8.96 7.08
CA MET A 299 -45.38 -8.40 7.63
C MET A 299 -45.71 -7.55 8.86
N PRO A 300 -45.31 -7.98 10.08
CA PRO A 300 -45.62 -7.21 11.29
C PRO A 300 -44.95 -5.85 11.27
N GLU A 301 -45.54 -4.88 11.98
CA GLU A 301 -44.91 -3.56 12.20
C GLU A 301 -43.63 -3.72 13.02
N TYR A 302 -42.56 -3.08 12.59
CA TYR A 302 -41.29 -3.05 13.33
C TYR A 302 -41.14 -1.77 14.10
N LYS A 303 -40.80 -1.86 15.39
CA LYS A 303 -40.47 -0.72 16.24
C LYS A 303 -38.98 -0.70 16.50
N LYS A 304 -38.38 0.49 16.35
CA LYS A 304 -36.95 0.70 16.59
C LYS A 304 -36.51 0.13 17.94
N GLY A 305 -35.48 -0.74 17.91
CA GLY A 305 -34.92 -1.37 19.11
C GLY A 305 -35.50 -2.75 19.44
N GLU A 306 -36.43 -3.26 18.65
CA GLU A 306 -36.88 -4.65 18.77
C GLU A 306 -35.73 -5.61 18.43
N LYS A 307 -35.72 -6.76 19.11
CA LYS A 307 -34.63 -7.73 19.03
C LYS A 307 -34.46 -8.34 17.64
N PHE A 308 -35.57 -8.57 16.93
CA PHE A 308 -35.57 -9.13 15.58
C PHE A 308 -36.28 -8.18 14.62
N ILE A 309 -35.71 -8.03 13.45
CA ILE A 309 -36.28 -7.23 12.38
C ILE A 309 -37.07 -8.18 11.48
N PRO A 310 -38.39 -8.00 11.31
CA PRO A 310 -39.18 -8.86 10.40
C PRO A 310 -38.68 -8.74 8.97
N TYR A 311 -38.63 -9.86 8.26
CA TYR A 311 -38.26 -9.88 6.86
C TYR A 311 -38.93 -10.99 6.07
N ARG A 312 -39.01 -10.79 4.76
CA ARG A 312 -39.50 -11.76 3.78
C ARG A 312 -38.64 -11.77 2.53
N ILE A 313 -38.23 -12.94 2.05
CA ILE A 313 -37.52 -13.08 0.78
C ILE A 313 -38.52 -12.99 -0.36
N VAL A 314 -38.30 -12.06 -1.29
CA VAL A 314 -39.16 -11.81 -2.46
C VAL A 314 -38.51 -12.14 -3.79
N GLY A 315 -37.21 -12.40 -3.81
CA GLY A 315 -36.51 -12.81 -5.04
C GLY A 315 -35.19 -13.47 -4.73
N ARG A 316 -34.72 -14.33 -5.65
CA ARG A 316 -33.41 -14.98 -5.64
C ARG A 316 -32.74 -14.79 -6.99
N TYR A 317 -31.46 -14.46 -6.98
CA TYR A 317 -30.69 -14.08 -8.16
C TYR A 317 -29.29 -14.67 -8.11
N LYS A 318 -28.72 -14.96 -9.26
CA LYS A 318 -27.27 -15.09 -9.40
C LYS A 318 -26.66 -13.68 -9.51
N GLY A 319 -25.38 -13.53 -9.15
CA GLY A 319 -24.72 -12.25 -9.34
C GLY A 319 -24.78 -11.74 -10.78
N THR A 320 -24.75 -12.64 -11.77
CA THR A 320 -24.94 -12.30 -13.19
C THR A 320 -26.26 -11.59 -13.48
N ASP A 321 -27.33 -11.86 -12.73
CA ASP A 321 -28.66 -11.26 -12.94
C ASP A 321 -28.75 -9.83 -12.41
N LEU A 322 -27.77 -9.42 -11.58
CA LEU A 322 -27.66 -8.09 -10.98
C LEU A 322 -26.69 -7.17 -11.75
N VAL A 323 -25.79 -7.74 -12.57
CA VAL A 323 -24.83 -6.96 -13.38
C VAL A 323 -25.54 -5.99 -14.32
N GLY A 324 -25.09 -4.75 -14.33
CA GLY A 324 -25.66 -3.67 -15.15
C GLY A 324 -26.80 -2.90 -14.47
N MET A 325 -27.34 -3.37 -13.34
CA MET A 325 -28.32 -2.60 -12.58
C MET A 325 -27.70 -1.30 -12.05
N GLU A 326 -28.44 -0.21 -12.13
CA GLU A 326 -27.98 1.13 -11.74
C GLU A 326 -28.47 1.51 -10.34
N TYR A 327 -27.70 2.38 -9.68
CA TYR A 327 -28.07 2.95 -8.38
C TYR A 327 -27.75 4.46 -8.31
N GLU A 328 -28.36 5.15 -7.36
CA GLU A 328 -28.09 6.56 -7.09
C GLU A 328 -26.76 6.72 -6.35
N GLN A 329 -26.01 7.76 -6.67
CA GLN A 329 -24.78 8.09 -5.94
C GLN A 329 -25.04 8.20 -4.44
N LEU A 330 -24.32 7.46 -3.62
CA LEU A 330 -24.53 7.42 -2.17
C LEU A 330 -24.26 8.78 -1.52
N MET A 331 -23.11 9.37 -1.86
CA MET A 331 -22.64 10.68 -1.39
C MET A 331 -22.47 11.62 -2.59
N PRO A 332 -23.50 12.39 -2.98
CA PRO A 332 -23.50 13.19 -4.21
C PRO A 332 -22.73 14.51 -4.06
N ALA A 333 -21.52 14.45 -3.51
CA ALA A 333 -20.67 15.61 -3.29
C ALA A 333 -19.83 15.96 -4.53
N ILE A 334 -19.40 14.98 -5.33
CA ILE A 334 -18.61 15.18 -6.54
C ILE A 334 -19.19 14.32 -7.66
N LYS A 335 -19.51 14.95 -8.80
CA LYS A 335 -20.00 14.24 -9.98
C LYS A 335 -18.85 13.52 -10.69
N PRO A 336 -19.03 12.27 -11.15
CA PRO A 336 -18.04 11.60 -11.99
C PRO A 336 -17.95 12.25 -13.37
N MET A 337 -16.77 12.22 -13.99
CA MET A 337 -16.54 12.72 -15.35
C MET A 337 -16.74 11.64 -16.42
N GLY A 338 -17.54 10.62 -16.14
CA GLY A 338 -17.83 9.51 -17.06
C GLY A 338 -18.80 8.51 -16.45
N ASP A 339 -18.78 7.27 -16.98
CA ASP A 339 -19.71 6.20 -16.57
C ASP A 339 -19.43 5.71 -15.15
N ALA A 340 -20.49 5.66 -14.32
CA ALA A 340 -20.43 5.27 -12.91
C ALA A 340 -21.80 4.77 -12.40
N PHE A 341 -21.82 4.27 -11.17
CA PHE A 341 -23.00 3.91 -10.37
C PHE A 341 -23.84 2.78 -10.95
N ARG A 342 -23.13 1.72 -11.37
CA ARG A 342 -23.77 0.45 -11.74
C ARG A 342 -23.09 -0.76 -11.10
N VAL A 343 -23.79 -1.87 -11.09
CA VAL A 343 -23.30 -3.17 -10.60
C VAL A 343 -22.39 -3.79 -11.64
N ILE A 344 -21.19 -4.22 -11.25
CA ILE A 344 -20.20 -4.88 -12.11
C ILE A 344 -19.81 -6.25 -11.54
N PRO A 345 -19.32 -7.19 -12.38
CA PRO A 345 -18.86 -8.49 -11.91
C PRO A 345 -17.42 -8.47 -11.40
N GLY A 346 -17.12 -9.27 -10.36
CA GLY A 346 -15.76 -9.50 -9.88
C GLY A 346 -15.61 -10.85 -9.19
N ASP A 347 -14.64 -11.64 -9.61
CA ASP A 347 -14.42 -12.99 -9.11
C ASP A 347 -13.81 -13.03 -7.69
N TYR A 348 -13.33 -11.90 -7.17
CA TYR A 348 -12.75 -11.78 -5.83
C TYR A 348 -13.77 -11.54 -4.71
N VAL A 349 -15.02 -11.29 -5.07
CA VAL A 349 -16.10 -11.12 -4.07
C VAL A 349 -16.31 -12.41 -3.31
N THR A 350 -16.30 -12.33 -1.98
CA THR A 350 -16.53 -13.45 -1.07
C THR A 350 -17.80 -13.26 -0.23
N THR A 351 -18.20 -14.32 0.45
CA THR A 351 -19.32 -14.32 1.42
C THR A 351 -18.85 -14.62 2.84
N GLU A 352 -17.57 -14.48 3.11
CA GLU A 352 -16.99 -14.71 4.44
C GLU A 352 -17.36 -13.59 5.41
N ASP A 353 -17.26 -12.34 4.92
CA ASP A 353 -17.61 -11.13 5.66
C ASP A 353 -18.53 -10.20 4.85
N GLY A 354 -19.05 -9.18 5.50
CA GLY A 354 -19.86 -8.13 4.87
C GLY A 354 -21.20 -8.64 4.34
N ALA A 355 -21.73 -7.99 3.31
CA ALA A 355 -23.03 -8.27 2.70
C ALA A 355 -22.92 -9.08 1.38
N GLY A 356 -21.70 -9.46 0.95
CA GLY A 356 -21.45 -10.15 -0.31
C GLY A 356 -21.57 -9.26 -1.55
N ILE A 357 -21.70 -7.95 -1.36
CA ILE A 357 -21.57 -6.90 -2.38
C ILE A 357 -20.48 -5.95 -1.90
N VAL A 358 -19.50 -5.71 -2.77
CA VAL A 358 -18.35 -4.83 -2.47
C VAL A 358 -18.56 -3.47 -3.11
N HIS A 359 -18.39 -2.39 -2.34
CA HIS A 359 -18.35 -1.06 -2.92
C HIS A 359 -16.99 -0.81 -3.59
N ILE A 360 -16.97 -0.15 -4.73
CA ILE A 360 -15.78 0.08 -5.54
C ILE A 360 -15.37 1.56 -5.49
N ALA A 361 -14.16 1.80 -5.02
CA ALA A 361 -13.50 3.11 -5.02
C ALA A 361 -12.13 3.00 -5.73
N PRO A 362 -12.07 3.16 -7.07
CA PRO A 362 -10.93 2.77 -7.89
C PRO A 362 -9.60 3.45 -7.54
N ASN A 363 -9.64 4.60 -6.88
CA ASN A 363 -8.45 5.33 -6.45
C ASN A 363 -7.83 4.78 -5.15
N PHE A 364 -8.53 3.88 -4.43
CA PHE A 364 -8.13 3.45 -3.08
C PHE A 364 -8.08 1.93 -2.89
N GLY A 365 -8.24 1.16 -3.96
CA GLY A 365 -8.11 -0.29 -3.99
C GLY A 365 -7.53 -0.77 -5.32
N ALA A 366 -6.54 -1.66 -5.28
CA ALA A 366 -5.93 -2.22 -6.49
C ALA A 366 -6.91 -3.10 -7.27
N ASP A 367 -7.66 -3.96 -6.57
CA ASP A 367 -8.70 -4.79 -7.17
C ASP A 367 -9.86 -3.94 -7.67
N ASP A 368 -10.25 -2.89 -6.94
CA ASP A 368 -11.27 -1.92 -7.34
C ASP A 368 -10.89 -1.24 -8.66
N ALA A 369 -9.64 -0.74 -8.77
CA ALA A 369 -9.13 -0.12 -9.99
C ALA A 369 -9.14 -1.10 -11.17
N PHE A 370 -8.77 -2.35 -10.95
CA PHE A 370 -8.73 -3.38 -11.99
C PHE A 370 -10.15 -3.71 -12.52
N VAL A 371 -11.11 -4.00 -11.66
CA VAL A 371 -12.47 -4.36 -12.08
C VAL A 371 -13.22 -3.17 -12.67
N ALA A 372 -13.04 -1.97 -12.12
CA ALA A 372 -13.62 -0.74 -12.64
C ALA A 372 -13.12 -0.45 -14.06
N LYS A 373 -11.81 -0.52 -14.28
CA LYS A 373 -11.20 -0.34 -15.61
C LYS A 373 -11.72 -1.36 -16.62
N LYS A 374 -11.82 -2.63 -16.23
CA LYS A 374 -12.36 -3.70 -17.10
C LYS A 374 -13.81 -3.46 -17.46
N ALA A 375 -14.58 -2.86 -16.56
CA ALA A 375 -16.00 -2.54 -16.77
C ALA A 375 -16.22 -1.16 -17.42
N GLY A 376 -15.19 -0.35 -17.68
CA GLY A 376 -15.30 1.01 -18.23
C GLY A 376 -15.84 2.03 -17.23
N ILE A 377 -15.72 1.77 -15.92
CA ILE A 377 -16.11 2.69 -14.83
C ILE A 377 -14.99 3.67 -14.56
N VAL A 378 -15.32 4.96 -14.47
CA VAL A 378 -14.36 6.00 -14.12
C VAL A 378 -14.24 6.18 -12.59
N PRO A 379 -13.05 6.54 -12.07
CA PRO A 379 -12.92 6.97 -10.67
C PRO A 379 -13.56 8.35 -10.44
N ILE A 380 -13.88 8.69 -9.20
CA ILE A 380 -14.10 10.08 -8.79
C ILE A 380 -12.72 10.77 -8.71
N VAL A 381 -12.56 11.83 -9.48
CA VAL A 381 -11.36 12.67 -9.49
C VAL A 381 -11.73 14.13 -9.27
N LEU A 382 -10.78 14.88 -8.71
CA LEU A 382 -10.81 16.32 -8.52
C LEU A 382 -9.81 16.96 -9.48
N ILE A 383 -10.02 18.22 -9.85
CA ILE A 383 -9.03 19.00 -10.59
C ILE A 383 -8.45 20.05 -9.64
N ASP A 384 -7.12 20.01 -9.44
CA ASP A 384 -6.43 21.00 -8.61
C ASP A 384 -6.24 22.34 -9.39
N LYS A 385 -5.84 23.42 -8.68
CA LYS A 385 -5.58 24.74 -9.29
C LYS A 385 -4.52 24.75 -10.40
N LYS A 386 -3.76 23.66 -10.55
CA LYS A 386 -2.77 23.50 -11.62
C LYS A 386 -3.31 22.69 -12.81
N GLY A 387 -4.58 22.30 -12.77
CA GLY A 387 -5.23 21.48 -13.80
C GLY A 387 -4.88 19.99 -13.74
N ASN A 388 -4.31 19.49 -12.64
CA ASN A 388 -4.01 18.08 -12.52
C ASN A 388 -5.19 17.31 -11.90
N GLU A 389 -5.41 16.09 -12.41
CA GLU A 389 -6.33 15.14 -11.79
C GLU A 389 -5.78 14.65 -10.45
N ARG A 390 -6.64 14.63 -9.43
CA ARG A 390 -6.34 14.21 -8.06
C ARG A 390 -7.43 13.27 -7.54
N PRO A 391 -7.08 12.27 -6.72
CA PRO A 391 -8.12 11.56 -5.95
C PRO A 391 -8.72 12.50 -4.90
N VAL A 392 -9.79 12.07 -4.25
CA VAL A 392 -10.48 12.89 -3.23
C VAL A 392 -9.66 13.17 -1.97
N VAL A 393 -8.56 12.46 -1.77
CA VAL A 393 -7.63 12.58 -0.64
C VAL A 393 -6.28 13.06 -1.16
N ASP A 394 -5.62 13.97 -0.44
CA ASP A 394 -4.29 14.46 -0.76
C ASP A 394 -3.16 13.51 -0.27
N LEU A 395 -1.92 13.85 -0.56
CA LEU A 395 -0.74 13.07 -0.14
C LEU A 395 -0.51 13.09 1.37
N GLN A 396 -1.12 13.99 2.13
CA GLN A 396 -1.10 14.02 3.58
C GLN A 396 -2.18 13.14 4.21
N GLY A 397 -3.07 12.56 3.41
CA GLY A 397 -4.19 11.77 3.87
C GLY A 397 -5.40 12.60 4.32
N LYS A 398 -5.58 13.79 3.75
CA LYS A 398 -6.74 14.68 3.98
C LYS A 398 -7.66 14.71 2.76
N TYR A 399 -8.95 14.87 2.99
CA TYR A 399 -9.85 15.32 1.94
C TYR A 399 -9.44 16.71 1.46
N PHE A 400 -9.38 16.90 0.14
CA PHE A 400 -9.10 18.22 -0.45
C PHE A 400 -10.11 19.24 0.04
N LYS A 401 -9.65 20.47 0.26
CA LYS A 401 -10.52 21.59 0.50
C LYS A 401 -10.97 22.19 -0.82
N VAL A 402 -12.16 22.83 -0.82
CA VAL A 402 -12.70 23.45 -2.04
C VAL A 402 -11.77 24.55 -2.56
N GLU A 403 -11.14 25.30 -1.65
CA GLU A 403 -10.19 26.35 -2.01
C GLU A 403 -8.91 25.85 -2.71
N ASP A 404 -8.60 24.56 -2.67
CA ASP A 404 -7.42 23.95 -3.33
C ASP A 404 -7.73 23.47 -4.76
N LEU A 405 -9.01 23.54 -5.17
CA LEU A 405 -9.51 23.02 -6.44
C LEU A 405 -9.64 24.14 -7.49
N ASP A 406 -9.70 23.73 -8.76
CA ASP A 406 -10.01 24.60 -9.89
C ASP A 406 -11.44 25.14 -9.79
N GLU A 407 -11.62 26.45 -10.01
CA GLU A 407 -12.92 27.13 -9.84
C GLU A 407 -13.97 26.68 -10.85
N GLU A 408 -13.59 26.42 -12.11
CA GLU A 408 -14.50 25.96 -13.14
C GLU A 408 -14.94 24.52 -12.85
N PHE A 409 -14.03 23.66 -12.44
CA PHE A 409 -14.34 22.30 -11.97
C PHE A 409 -15.33 22.34 -10.80
N VAL A 410 -15.07 23.17 -9.78
CA VAL A 410 -15.96 23.32 -8.61
C VAL A 410 -17.35 23.71 -9.05
N GLY A 411 -17.49 24.69 -9.94
CA GLY A 411 -18.78 25.18 -10.42
C GLY A 411 -19.63 24.13 -11.14
N HIS A 412 -19.00 23.17 -11.83
CA HIS A 412 -19.70 22.16 -12.63
C HIS A 412 -19.86 20.79 -11.94
N TYR A 413 -18.91 20.40 -11.10
CA TYR A 413 -18.78 19.02 -10.60
C TYR A 413 -18.91 18.87 -9.09
N VAL A 414 -18.76 19.95 -8.29
CA VAL A 414 -18.72 19.85 -6.83
C VAL A 414 -20.00 20.43 -6.21
N ASN A 415 -20.69 19.63 -5.42
CA ASN A 415 -21.67 20.14 -4.47
C ASN A 415 -20.93 20.61 -3.22
N VAL A 416 -20.61 21.90 -3.18
CA VAL A 416 -19.80 22.53 -2.14
C VAL A 416 -20.39 22.32 -0.74
N GLY A 417 -21.73 22.36 -0.60
CA GLY A 417 -22.40 22.14 0.68
C GLY A 417 -22.19 20.74 1.23
N GLU A 418 -22.30 19.73 0.36
CA GLU A 418 -22.06 18.33 0.75
C GLU A 418 -20.58 18.04 0.97
N TRP A 419 -19.69 18.55 0.11
CA TRP A 419 -18.27 18.30 0.23
C TRP A 419 -17.66 18.94 1.49
N ASN A 420 -18.05 20.18 1.83
CA ASN A 420 -17.54 20.90 2.99
C ASN A 420 -17.86 20.25 4.34
N LYS A 421 -18.80 19.30 4.41
CA LYS A 421 -19.03 18.53 5.63
C LYS A 421 -17.76 17.78 6.09
N PHE A 422 -16.89 17.41 5.15
CA PHE A 422 -15.74 16.53 5.39
C PHE A 422 -14.41 17.09 4.87
N ALA A 423 -14.42 18.14 4.05
CA ALA A 423 -13.24 18.76 3.45
C ALA A 423 -12.17 19.14 4.51
N GLY A 424 -10.91 18.90 4.20
CA GLY A 424 -9.78 19.20 5.07
C GLY A 424 -9.57 18.25 6.24
N ARG A 425 -10.44 17.24 6.44
CA ARG A 425 -10.28 16.23 7.50
C ARG A 425 -9.37 15.09 7.07
N TYR A 426 -8.60 14.57 8.01
CA TYR A 426 -7.78 13.38 7.80
C TYR A 426 -8.65 12.11 7.74
N VAL A 427 -8.33 11.20 6.84
CA VAL A 427 -9.01 9.90 6.70
C VAL A 427 -8.66 8.93 7.85
N LYS A 428 -7.54 9.14 8.52
CA LYS A 428 -7.15 8.47 9.76
C LYS A 428 -6.62 9.49 10.76
N ASN A 429 -7.11 9.47 12.00
CA ASN A 429 -6.66 10.39 13.07
C ASN A 429 -5.14 10.29 13.31
N ALA A 430 -4.57 9.10 13.09
CA ALA A 430 -3.13 8.87 13.25
C ALA A 430 -2.23 9.75 12.37
N TYR A 431 -2.76 10.43 11.35
CA TYR A 431 -2.00 11.36 10.50
C TYR A 431 -1.92 12.78 11.08
N ASP A 432 -2.73 13.10 12.09
CA ASP A 432 -2.66 14.38 12.81
C ASP A 432 -2.12 14.15 14.22
N GLU A 433 -0.99 14.77 14.55
CA GLU A 433 -0.38 14.67 15.90
C GLU A 433 -1.23 15.29 17.01
N LYS A 434 -2.21 16.15 16.64
CA LYS A 434 -3.13 16.80 17.58
C LYS A 434 -4.33 15.91 17.94
N LEU A 435 -4.60 14.86 17.16
CA LEU A 435 -5.71 13.95 17.36
C LEU A 435 -5.26 12.67 18.09
N THR A 436 -6.19 12.10 18.84
CA THR A 436 -6.03 10.87 19.61
C THR A 436 -7.08 9.84 19.19
N ASP A 437 -6.96 8.62 19.69
CA ASP A 437 -7.95 7.55 19.47
C ASP A 437 -9.32 7.85 20.12
N LYS A 438 -9.42 8.90 20.95
CA LYS A 438 -10.68 9.35 21.57
C LYS A 438 -11.43 10.37 20.73
N ASP A 439 -10.76 10.97 19.76
CA ASP A 439 -11.36 11.98 18.91
C ASP A 439 -12.21 11.32 17.82
N GLU A 440 -13.29 11.99 17.43
CA GLU A 440 -14.20 11.50 16.41
C GLU A 440 -13.47 11.33 15.06
N THR A 441 -13.49 10.10 14.53
CA THR A 441 -12.89 9.80 13.23
C THR A 441 -13.77 10.26 12.08
N LEU A 442 -13.18 10.50 10.92
CA LEU A 442 -13.92 10.79 9.69
C LEU A 442 -14.92 9.68 9.36
N ASP A 443 -14.53 8.42 9.59
CA ASP A 443 -15.40 7.26 9.37
C ASP A 443 -16.71 7.34 10.20
N ILE A 444 -16.61 7.73 11.47
CA ILE A 444 -17.79 7.92 12.34
C ILE A 444 -18.67 9.04 11.79
N SER A 445 -18.08 10.19 11.45
CA SER A 445 -18.84 11.35 10.95
C SER A 445 -19.60 11.01 9.66
N ILE A 446 -18.96 10.30 8.72
CA ILE A 446 -19.61 9.84 7.47
C ILE A 446 -20.74 8.85 7.79
N CYS A 447 -20.50 7.88 8.66
CA CYS A 447 -21.53 6.92 9.06
C CYS A 447 -22.74 7.62 9.69
N MET A 448 -22.52 8.66 10.50
CA MET A 448 -23.61 9.40 11.16
C MET A 448 -24.38 10.30 10.19
N ASP A 449 -23.70 10.94 9.23
CA ASP A 449 -24.35 11.71 8.16
C ASP A 449 -25.23 10.81 7.28
N LEU A 450 -24.70 9.67 6.84
CA LEU A 450 -25.46 8.68 6.06
C LEU A 450 -26.64 8.08 6.84
N LYS A 451 -26.44 7.83 8.14
CA LYS A 451 -27.52 7.36 9.02
C LYS A 451 -28.65 8.38 9.14
N ALA A 452 -28.33 9.67 9.24
CA ALA A 452 -29.33 10.73 9.27
C ALA A 452 -30.15 10.84 7.97
N GLN A 453 -29.61 10.31 6.86
CA GLN A 453 -30.25 10.25 5.54
C GLN A 453 -30.91 8.88 5.25
N ASP A 454 -31.06 8.00 6.23
CA ASP A 454 -31.56 6.60 6.08
C ASP A 454 -30.75 5.73 5.10
N LYS A 455 -29.50 6.06 4.84
CA LYS A 455 -28.62 5.37 3.90
C LYS A 455 -27.70 4.32 4.56
N VAL A 456 -27.96 3.95 5.80
CA VAL A 456 -27.20 2.94 6.55
C VAL A 456 -28.10 1.88 7.10
N PHE A 457 -27.68 0.62 6.96
CA PHE A 457 -28.32 -0.52 7.60
C PHE A 457 -27.67 -0.88 8.94
N LYS A 458 -26.30 -0.85 9.01
CA LYS A 458 -25.57 -1.21 10.23
C LYS A 458 -24.27 -0.43 10.36
N ILE A 459 -24.00 0.06 11.59
CA ILE A 459 -22.71 0.65 11.99
C ILE A 459 -22.21 -0.19 13.16
N GLU A 460 -20.99 -0.69 13.07
CA GLU A 460 -20.37 -1.48 14.12
C GLU A 460 -18.86 -1.27 14.21
N LYS A 461 -18.26 -1.69 15.31
CA LYS A 461 -16.80 -1.78 15.42
C LYS A 461 -16.37 -3.18 15.01
N HIS A 462 -15.44 -3.23 14.06
CA HIS A 462 -14.87 -4.48 13.56
C HIS A 462 -13.36 -4.49 13.72
N THR A 463 -12.84 -5.63 14.18
CA THR A 463 -11.38 -5.81 14.28
C THR A 463 -10.90 -6.50 13.02
N HIS A 464 -9.98 -5.87 12.33
CA HIS A 464 -9.39 -6.41 11.10
C HIS A 464 -7.90 -6.10 11.02
N ASN A 465 -7.21 -6.84 10.17
CA ASN A 465 -5.78 -6.67 9.96
C ASN A 465 -5.53 -5.50 9.02
N TYR A 466 -4.71 -4.52 9.43
CA TYR A 466 -4.46 -3.29 8.68
C TYR A 466 -2.96 -2.98 8.53
N PRO A 467 -2.47 -2.60 7.33
CA PRO A 467 -1.06 -2.35 7.10
C PRO A 467 -0.60 -1.00 7.71
N HIS A 468 0.58 -1.04 8.33
CA HIS A 468 1.28 0.13 8.87
C HIS A 468 2.67 0.24 8.25
N CYS A 469 3.14 1.46 8.08
CA CYS A 469 4.50 1.72 7.63
C CYS A 469 5.50 1.31 8.71
N TRP A 470 6.37 0.36 8.42
CA TRP A 470 7.35 -0.16 9.36
C TRP A 470 8.36 0.87 9.90
N ARG A 471 8.50 2.02 9.22
CA ARG A 471 9.40 3.11 9.63
C ARG A 471 8.74 4.17 10.49
N THR A 472 7.46 4.46 10.24
CA THR A 472 6.73 5.57 10.88
C THR A 472 5.69 5.10 11.87
N ASP A 473 5.40 3.80 11.88
CA ASP A 473 4.33 3.19 12.70
C ASP A 473 2.91 3.72 12.39
N LYS A 474 2.74 4.47 11.31
CA LYS A 474 1.45 5.06 10.91
C LYS A 474 0.75 4.17 9.87
N PRO A 475 -0.60 4.21 9.82
CA PRO A 475 -1.37 3.48 8.82
C PRO A 475 -0.94 3.80 7.38
N VAL A 476 -1.12 2.85 6.48
CA VAL A 476 -0.84 2.97 5.04
C VAL A 476 -2.15 3.22 4.30
N LEU A 477 -2.12 4.03 3.25
CA LEU A 477 -3.21 4.16 2.28
C LEU A 477 -2.85 3.41 0.99
N TYR A 478 -3.84 2.84 0.31
CA TYR A 478 -3.70 2.53 -1.11
C TYR A 478 -4.02 3.79 -1.90
N TYR A 479 -3.13 4.19 -2.80
CA TYR A 479 -3.16 5.51 -3.43
C TYR A 479 -2.63 5.48 -4.87
N PRO A 480 -3.22 6.22 -5.80
CA PRO A 480 -2.72 6.34 -7.17
C PRO A 480 -1.45 7.21 -7.18
N LEU A 481 -0.33 6.59 -7.49
CA LEU A 481 0.95 7.28 -7.61
C LEU A 481 1.50 7.17 -9.02
N ASP A 482 1.89 8.31 -9.58
CA ASP A 482 2.67 8.37 -10.80
C ASP A 482 4.03 7.73 -10.58
N SER A 483 4.43 6.86 -11.49
CA SER A 483 5.69 6.14 -11.41
C SER A 483 6.22 5.81 -12.81
N TRP A 484 7.50 5.46 -12.87
CA TRP A 484 8.10 4.86 -14.04
C TRP A 484 8.05 3.34 -13.95
N PHE A 485 7.65 2.70 -15.04
CA PHE A 485 7.46 1.26 -15.13
C PHE A 485 8.35 0.67 -16.20
N ILE A 486 8.83 -0.57 -15.97
CA ILE A 486 9.55 -1.37 -16.95
C ILE A 486 8.65 -2.56 -17.34
N ARG A 487 8.39 -2.73 -18.65
CA ARG A 487 7.60 -3.85 -19.22
C ARG A 487 8.39 -5.16 -19.15
N SER A 488 8.77 -5.61 -17.96
CA SER A 488 9.58 -6.82 -17.76
C SER A 488 8.90 -8.07 -18.31
N THR A 489 7.58 -8.18 -18.17
CA THR A 489 6.78 -9.30 -18.69
C THR A 489 6.84 -9.44 -20.23
N ALA A 490 7.07 -8.35 -20.97
CA ALA A 490 7.25 -8.38 -22.41
C ALA A 490 8.54 -9.11 -22.85
N ARG A 491 9.43 -9.39 -21.93
CA ARG A 491 10.69 -10.11 -22.16
C ARG A 491 10.83 -11.38 -21.31
N LYS A 492 9.75 -11.79 -20.66
CA LYS A 492 9.73 -12.94 -19.73
C LYS A 492 10.35 -14.19 -20.37
N GLU A 493 9.89 -14.59 -21.55
CA GLU A 493 10.36 -15.79 -22.28
C GLU A 493 11.87 -15.72 -22.52
N ARG A 494 12.35 -14.58 -23.03
CA ARG A 494 13.80 -14.38 -23.26
C ARG A 494 14.63 -14.41 -21.99
N MET A 495 14.09 -13.96 -20.88
CA MET A 495 14.78 -14.01 -19.56
C MET A 495 14.88 -15.44 -19.03
N PHE A 496 13.96 -16.33 -19.39
CA PHE A 496 14.03 -17.76 -19.06
C PHE A 496 15.00 -18.56 -19.94
N GLU A 497 15.26 -18.09 -21.17
CA GLU A 497 16.23 -18.72 -22.08
C GLU A 497 17.69 -18.41 -21.72
N LEU A 498 17.95 -17.32 -20.97
CA LEU A 498 19.29 -16.87 -20.54
C LEU A 498 19.68 -17.45 -19.20
#